data_ba85d7dea493b944b264bb39a5aad392
#
_entry.id   ba85d7dea493b944b264bb39a5aad392
#
_cell.length_a   1.000
_cell.length_b   1.000
_cell.length_c   1.000
_cell.angle_alpha   90.00
_cell.angle_beta   90.00
_cell.angle_gamma   90.00
#
_symmetry.space_group_name_H-M   'P 1'
#
loop_
_entity.id
_entity.type
_entity.pdbx_description
1 polymer ?
#
loop_
_entity_poly.entity_id
_entity_poly.type
_entity_poly.pdbx_seq_one_letter_code
_entity_poly.pdbx_strand_id
1 'polypeptide(L)'
;MSDVQWLFLVLAVLYGWECACWVRRGSVVFSTWWGRNWRARHPGTLLGNQHGGFIFAAPLPPLGTLLTAGQFPLSVSPDGVLAYVATNANPGWRPPQSEKFFRFEEIRDVTVRGKKLIVSGEVVLTAASAGLARHFASALRRLVKLGSAQRAVATAELVHATLDARAVEQRWQELRKLARPVRLLGNALFVYLFVFAPGLIWQLGFKLSWVGLLIGLFALTTATAVFFCRAHRTLYPQAEDERFTHTLTIALAPMTTMRAHDALSRPLFETFHPLAVAKAFLPDKDFRDFARRVLLDLRHPAQPVCSSADPVARATELHARTKLQTAVENMLKQGDVEPEELCKPPAPLDESCRAYCPRCSAQFTTAKGNCGDCGGLELVAFQKTG
;
A
#
# COMPACT_ATOMS: atom_id res chain seq x y z
N MET A 1 19.83 -33.41 -12.18
CA MET A 1 18.76 -32.58 -12.74
C MET A 1 19.03 -32.39 -14.23
N SER A 2 17.99 -32.49 -15.08
CA SER A 2 18.12 -32.18 -16.50
C SER A 2 18.24 -30.66 -16.72
N ASP A 3 18.75 -30.24 -17.89
CA ASP A 3 18.88 -28.82 -18.24
C ASP A 3 17.54 -28.07 -18.13
N VAL A 4 16.44 -28.75 -18.46
CA VAL A 4 15.08 -28.20 -18.35
C VAL A 4 14.69 -27.95 -16.90
N GLN A 5 15.02 -28.86 -15.99
CA GLN A 5 14.74 -28.71 -14.57
C GLN A 5 15.56 -27.56 -13.96
N TRP A 6 16.82 -27.42 -14.36
CA TRP A 6 17.66 -26.29 -13.96
C TRP A 6 17.11 -24.97 -14.46
N LEU A 7 16.73 -24.89 -15.75
CA LEU A 7 16.13 -23.67 -16.31
C LEU A 7 14.87 -23.28 -15.55
N PHE A 8 13.96 -24.26 -15.31
CA PHE A 8 12.73 -23.99 -14.57
C PHE A 8 12.98 -23.52 -13.17
N LEU A 9 13.92 -24.12 -12.44
CA LEU A 9 14.29 -23.71 -11.10
C LEU A 9 14.82 -22.27 -11.07
N VAL A 10 15.74 -21.93 -11.97
CA VAL A 10 16.30 -20.57 -12.07
C VAL A 10 15.20 -19.55 -12.37
N LEU A 11 14.33 -19.83 -13.35
CA LEU A 11 13.20 -18.95 -13.67
C LEU A 11 12.25 -18.78 -12.49
N ALA A 12 11.93 -19.87 -11.77
CA ALA A 12 11.06 -19.81 -10.59
C ALA A 12 11.65 -18.99 -9.44
N VAL A 13 12.96 -19.16 -9.19
CA VAL A 13 13.66 -18.38 -8.15
C VAL A 13 13.70 -16.90 -8.51
N LEU A 14 14.07 -16.56 -9.74
CA LEU A 14 14.12 -15.17 -10.21
C LEU A 14 12.74 -14.51 -10.18
N TYR A 15 11.70 -15.23 -10.61
CA TYR A 15 10.34 -14.73 -10.55
C TYR A 15 9.82 -14.59 -9.11
N GLY A 16 10.13 -15.57 -8.26
CA GLY A 16 9.81 -15.49 -6.83
C GLY A 16 10.48 -14.30 -6.14
N TRP A 17 11.73 -14.04 -6.47
CA TRP A 17 12.46 -12.86 -5.99
C TRP A 17 11.80 -11.55 -6.46
N GLU A 18 11.46 -11.45 -7.75
CA GLU A 18 10.72 -10.31 -8.28
C GLU A 18 9.41 -10.10 -7.51
N CYS A 19 8.62 -11.16 -7.29
CA CYS A 19 7.37 -11.07 -6.51
C CYS A 19 7.60 -10.59 -5.08
N ALA A 20 8.70 -11.01 -4.43
CA ALA A 20 9.02 -10.61 -3.07
C ALA A 20 9.41 -9.12 -2.95
N CYS A 21 10.07 -8.57 -3.97
CA CYS A 21 10.52 -7.18 -3.97
C CYS A 21 9.41 -6.14 -4.20
N TRP A 22 8.21 -6.60 -4.62
CA TRP A 22 7.13 -5.69 -5.04
C TRP A 22 6.34 -5.07 -3.88
N VAL A 23 6.37 -5.67 -2.70
CA VAL A 23 5.55 -5.22 -1.58
C VAL A 23 6.34 -4.33 -0.63
N ARG A 24 5.85 -3.13 -0.39
CA ARG A 24 6.46 -2.19 0.56
C ARG A 24 5.85 -2.32 1.95
N ARG A 25 6.68 -2.08 2.97
CA ARG A 25 6.24 -2.04 4.36
C ARG A 25 5.18 -0.96 4.56
N GLY A 26 4.16 -1.25 5.38
CA GLY A 26 3.12 -0.30 5.74
C GLY A 26 2.03 -0.08 4.70
N SER A 27 2.13 -0.71 3.50
CA SER A 27 1.06 -0.67 2.51
C SER A 27 0.01 -1.73 2.80
N VAL A 28 -1.24 -1.44 2.53
CA VAL A 28 -2.28 -2.47 2.42
C VAL A 28 -2.28 -2.98 0.99
N VAL A 29 -2.21 -4.29 0.82
CA VAL A 29 -2.18 -4.96 -0.48
C VAL A 29 -3.55 -5.54 -0.77
N PHE A 30 -4.09 -5.17 -1.91
CA PHE A 30 -5.30 -5.77 -2.49
C PHE A 30 -4.86 -6.65 -3.65
N SER A 31 -5.25 -7.92 -3.63
CA SER A 31 -4.91 -8.86 -4.68
C SER A 31 -6.14 -9.59 -5.19
N THR A 32 -6.16 -9.89 -6.49
CA THR A 32 -7.16 -10.74 -7.10
C THR A 32 -6.48 -11.82 -7.93
N TRP A 33 -7.12 -12.97 -8.04
CA TRP A 33 -6.67 -14.07 -8.87
C TRP A 33 -7.69 -14.31 -9.99
N TRP A 34 -7.25 -14.31 -11.24
CA TRP A 34 -8.11 -14.47 -12.43
C TRP A 34 -9.26 -13.45 -12.50
N GLY A 35 -9.08 -12.27 -11.88
CA GLY A 35 -10.12 -11.25 -11.78
C GLY A 35 -11.28 -11.61 -10.85
N ARG A 36 -11.14 -12.67 -10.03
CA ARG A 36 -12.14 -13.12 -9.07
C ARG A 36 -11.74 -12.73 -7.65
N ASN A 37 -12.71 -12.30 -6.87
CA ASN A 37 -12.63 -12.08 -5.41
C ASN A 37 -11.36 -11.35 -4.94
N TRP A 38 -11.46 -10.06 -4.83
CA TRP A 38 -10.43 -9.24 -4.21
C TRP A 38 -10.25 -9.60 -2.75
N ARG A 39 -9.00 -9.65 -2.32
CA ARG A 39 -8.63 -9.86 -0.92
C ARG A 39 -7.68 -8.76 -0.47
N ALA A 40 -7.94 -8.19 0.70
CA ALA A 40 -7.04 -7.25 1.35
C ALA A 40 -6.11 -7.99 2.31
N ARG A 41 -4.83 -7.63 2.30
CA ARG A 41 -3.81 -8.19 3.20
C ARG A 41 -2.95 -7.08 3.75
N HIS A 42 -2.75 -7.13 5.07
CA HIS A 42 -1.73 -6.30 5.71
C HIS A 42 -0.40 -7.05 5.65
N PRO A 43 0.65 -6.46 5.07
CA PRO A 43 1.95 -7.11 4.95
C PRO A 43 2.51 -7.68 6.27
N GLY A 44 2.24 -7.07 7.40
CA GLY A 44 2.71 -7.54 8.71
C GLY A 44 2.02 -8.79 9.27
N THR A 45 0.83 -9.14 8.76
CA THR A 45 0.03 -10.24 9.34
C THR A 45 0.30 -11.61 8.71
N LEU A 46 0.88 -11.66 7.51
CA LEU A 46 1.08 -12.92 6.78
C LEU A 46 2.18 -13.82 7.35
N LEU A 47 3.16 -13.26 8.05
CA LEU A 47 4.29 -14.00 8.60
C LEU A 47 4.39 -13.93 10.13
N GLY A 48 3.37 -13.43 10.81
CA GLY A 48 3.38 -13.32 12.28
C GLY A 48 4.51 -12.43 12.81
N ASN A 49 5.16 -11.65 11.97
CA ASN A 49 6.39 -10.97 12.33
C ASN A 49 6.28 -9.48 12.13
N GLN A 50 6.29 -8.74 13.21
CA GLN A 50 6.49 -7.29 13.23
C GLN A 50 7.85 -6.87 12.60
N HIS A 51 8.67 -7.80 12.16
CA HIS A 51 10.04 -7.63 11.71
C HIS A 51 10.27 -7.85 10.21
N GLY A 52 9.32 -7.43 9.38
CA GLY A 52 9.62 -7.22 7.96
C GLY A 52 10.01 -8.47 7.17
N GLY A 53 9.26 -9.54 7.33
CA GLY A 53 9.36 -10.69 6.43
C GLY A 53 8.97 -10.34 4.99
N PHE A 54 9.58 -11.00 4.04
CA PHE A 54 9.18 -10.97 2.64
C PHE A 54 7.74 -11.45 2.50
N ILE A 55 6.93 -10.72 1.76
CA ILE A 55 5.52 -11.05 1.59
C ILE A 55 5.32 -11.49 0.17
N PHE A 56 5.00 -12.75 0.00
CA PHE A 56 4.43 -13.26 -1.23
C PHE A 56 2.94 -12.85 -1.33
N ALA A 57 2.69 -11.55 -1.42
CA ALA A 57 1.34 -11.02 -1.59
C ALA A 57 0.89 -11.09 -3.04
N ALA A 58 1.85 -11.10 -3.98
CA ALA A 58 1.56 -11.26 -5.38
C ALA A 58 1.14 -12.70 -5.69
N PRO A 59 0.08 -12.93 -6.47
CA PRO A 59 -0.19 -14.25 -7.03
C PRO A 59 1.02 -14.68 -7.88
N LEU A 60 1.53 -15.89 -7.66
CA LEU A 60 2.71 -16.41 -8.34
C LEU A 60 2.63 -16.30 -9.87
N PRO A 61 1.59 -16.69 -10.56
CA PRO A 61 1.42 -16.34 -11.97
C PRO A 61 0.92 -14.89 -12.10
N PRO A 62 1.30 -14.13 -13.13
CA PRO A 62 0.82 -12.77 -13.38
C PRO A 62 -0.65 -12.73 -13.86
N LEU A 63 -1.41 -13.77 -13.59
CA LEU A 63 -2.83 -13.91 -13.91
C LEU A 63 -3.74 -13.10 -12.97
N GLY A 64 -3.19 -12.64 -11.84
CA GLY A 64 -3.85 -11.74 -10.91
C GLY A 64 -3.39 -10.29 -11.07
N THR A 65 -3.95 -9.41 -10.28
CA THR A 65 -3.56 -8.01 -10.18
C THR A 65 -3.25 -7.68 -8.73
N LEU A 66 -2.18 -6.91 -8.53
CA LEU A 66 -1.74 -6.41 -7.25
C LEU A 66 -1.97 -4.89 -7.20
N LEU A 67 -2.69 -4.43 -6.20
CA LEU A 67 -2.89 -3.01 -5.90
C LEU A 67 -2.32 -2.71 -4.53
N THR A 68 -1.67 -1.56 -4.39
CA THR A 68 -1.20 -1.07 -3.09
C THR A 68 -1.91 0.24 -2.77
N ALA A 69 -2.45 0.37 -1.58
CA ALA A 69 -3.12 1.59 -1.12
C ALA A 69 -2.35 2.23 0.03
N GLY A 70 -2.40 3.51 0.02
CA GLY A 70 -2.00 4.55 0.95
C GLY A 70 -0.98 4.27 2.05
N GLN A 71 0.10 5.01 1.98
CA GLN A 71 0.91 5.34 3.15
C GLN A 71 0.75 6.83 3.42
N PHE A 72 0.31 7.19 4.63
CA PHE A 72 0.19 8.59 5.04
C PHE A 72 1.18 8.88 6.17
N PRO A 73 2.48 9.07 5.83
CA PRO A 73 3.53 9.27 6.82
C PRO A 73 3.57 10.71 7.35
N LEU A 74 2.57 11.51 7.01
CA LEU A 74 2.44 12.91 7.43
C LEU A 74 1.15 13.09 8.22
N SER A 75 1.25 13.64 9.43
CA SER A 75 0.11 14.17 10.17
C SER A 75 0.07 15.68 10.03
N VAL A 76 -1.08 16.21 9.62
CA VAL A 76 -1.23 17.64 9.33
C VAL A 76 -2.32 18.23 10.23
N SER A 77 -2.01 19.36 10.85
CA SER A 77 -2.95 20.22 11.60
C SER A 77 -2.97 21.63 10.98
N PRO A 78 -3.82 22.54 11.44
CA PRO A 78 -3.73 23.95 11.03
C PRO A 78 -2.41 24.64 11.40
N ASP A 79 -1.68 24.10 12.40
CA ASP A 79 -0.48 24.73 12.98
C ASP A 79 0.81 24.19 12.36
N GLY A 80 0.80 22.95 11.84
CA GLY A 80 2.02 22.38 11.30
C GLY A 80 1.85 20.97 10.71
N VAL A 81 3.00 20.41 10.36
CA VAL A 81 3.15 19.08 9.78
C VAL A 81 4.10 18.25 10.62
N LEU A 82 3.65 17.10 11.06
CA LEU A 82 4.46 16.08 11.70
C LEU A 82 4.80 15.01 10.68
N ALA A 83 6.09 14.79 10.46
CA ALA A 83 6.62 13.78 9.56
C ALA A 83 7.32 12.66 10.32
N TYR A 84 7.07 11.42 9.94
CA TYR A 84 7.77 10.24 10.46
C TYR A 84 8.89 9.86 9.50
N VAL A 85 10.11 10.30 9.82
CA VAL A 85 11.29 10.07 8.98
C VAL A 85 11.86 8.69 9.28
N ALA A 86 11.90 7.82 8.27
CA ALA A 86 12.65 6.58 8.36
C ALA A 86 14.14 6.89 8.34
N THR A 87 14.84 6.70 9.45
CA THR A 87 16.30 6.78 9.47
C THR A 87 16.91 5.60 8.73
N ASN A 88 17.98 5.84 7.95
CA ASN A 88 18.64 4.87 7.07
C ASN A 88 19.39 3.72 7.81
N ALA A 89 19.07 3.46 9.08
CA ALA A 89 19.73 2.42 9.85
C ALA A 89 19.17 1.04 9.50
N ASN A 90 20.00 0.23 8.87
CA ASN A 90 19.91 -1.22 8.62
C ASN A 90 18.59 -1.78 8.06
N PRO A 91 18.60 -2.39 6.87
CA PRO A 91 17.39 -2.90 6.19
C PRO A 91 16.69 -4.08 6.88
N GLY A 92 17.20 -4.59 7.99
CA GLY A 92 16.62 -5.72 8.73
C GLY A 92 15.81 -5.36 9.98
N TRP A 93 15.95 -4.16 10.51
CA TRP A 93 15.33 -3.74 11.77
C TRP A 93 14.39 -2.55 11.52
N ARG A 94 13.36 -2.36 12.35
CA ARG A 94 12.58 -1.13 12.30
C ARG A 94 13.58 0.01 12.45
N PRO A 95 13.75 0.89 11.43
CA PRO A 95 14.56 2.06 11.65
C PRO A 95 13.90 2.85 12.80
N PRO A 96 14.66 3.39 13.75
CA PRO A 96 14.11 4.35 14.67
C PRO A 96 13.45 5.44 13.81
N GLN A 97 12.13 5.61 13.96
CA GLN A 97 11.42 6.69 13.29
C GLN A 97 11.82 7.95 14.05
N SER A 98 12.59 8.82 13.43
CA SER A 98 12.76 10.16 13.95
C SER A 98 11.53 10.96 13.54
N GLU A 99 10.88 11.56 14.52
CA GLU A 99 9.77 12.45 14.31
C GLU A 99 10.31 13.86 14.07
N LYS A 100 9.81 14.52 13.01
CA LYS A 100 10.12 15.92 12.74
C LYS A 100 8.84 16.70 12.62
N PHE A 101 8.74 17.73 13.41
CA PHE A 101 7.63 18.66 13.38
C PHE A 101 8.07 19.99 12.75
N PHE A 102 7.26 20.49 11.82
CA PHE A 102 7.47 21.76 11.13
C PHE A 102 6.23 22.63 11.33
N ARG A 103 6.39 23.78 11.96
CA ARG A 103 5.33 24.80 11.99
C ARG A 103 5.20 25.43 10.61
N PHE A 104 3.98 25.71 10.18
CA PHE A 104 3.78 26.29 8.84
C PHE A 104 4.49 27.62 8.65
N GLU A 105 4.61 28.40 9.70
CA GLU A 105 5.31 29.70 9.71
C GLU A 105 6.83 29.56 9.51
N GLU A 106 7.40 28.41 9.84
CA GLU A 106 8.83 28.10 9.74
C GLU A 106 9.19 27.45 8.39
N ILE A 107 8.18 27.02 7.61
CA ILE A 107 8.41 26.38 6.31
C ILE A 107 8.77 27.44 5.27
N ARG A 108 10.06 27.47 4.88
CA ARG A 108 10.57 28.40 3.88
C ARG A 108 10.31 27.91 2.45
N ASP A 109 10.54 26.63 2.22
CA ASP A 109 10.38 26.00 0.91
C ASP A 109 9.94 24.56 1.04
N VAL A 110 9.27 24.06 -0.01
CA VAL A 110 8.88 22.65 -0.17
C VAL A 110 9.30 22.21 -1.55
N THR A 111 10.28 21.30 -1.63
CA THR A 111 10.84 20.82 -2.88
C THR A 111 10.78 19.29 -2.99
N VAL A 112 10.96 18.77 -4.20
CA VAL A 112 11.00 17.32 -4.46
C VAL A 112 12.26 17.00 -5.24
N ARG A 113 13.00 16.00 -4.77
CA ARG A 113 14.14 15.43 -5.47
C ARG A 113 13.93 13.92 -5.66
N GLY A 114 13.51 13.53 -6.85
CA GLY A 114 13.08 12.16 -7.12
C GLY A 114 11.92 11.75 -6.21
N LYS A 115 12.12 10.74 -5.37
CA LYS A 115 11.12 10.26 -4.39
C LYS A 115 11.17 10.98 -3.04
N LYS A 116 12.11 11.90 -2.85
CA LYS A 116 12.32 12.59 -1.58
C LYS A 116 11.54 13.90 -1.54
N LEU A 117 10.70 14.06 -0.52
CA LEU A 117 10.08 15.32 -0.15
C LEU A 117 11.02 16.06 0.80
N ILE A 118 11.33 17.29 0.47
CA ILE A 118 12.25 18.15 1.22
C ILE A 118 11.47 19.38 1.68
N VAL A 119 11.53 19.68 2.97
CA VAL A 119 10.91 20.84 3.61
C VAL A 119 12.02 21.62 4.30
N SER A 120 12.16 22.91 3.97
CA SER A 120 13.20 23.80 4.53
C SER A 120 14.61 23.22 4.46
N GLY A 121 14.94 22.56 3.33
CA GLY A 121 16.25 21.93 3.10
C GLY A 121 16.41 20.53 3.72
N GLU A 122 15.47 20.05 4.52
CA GLU A 122 15.54 18.74 5.16
C GLU A 122 14.67 17.69 4.46
N VAL A 123 15.19 16.46 4.32
CA VAL A 123 14.40 15.33 3.81
C VAL A 123 13.44 14.88 4.90
N VAL A 124 12.15 15.10 4.68
CA VAL A 124 11.09 14.73 5.63
C VAL A 124 10.43 13.40 5.30
N LEU A 125 10.47 12.99 4.03
CA LEU A 125 9.81 11.78 3.56
C LEU A 125 10.52 11.23 2.32
N THR A 126 10.69 9.90 2.27
CA THR A 126 10.97 9.20 1.03
C THR A 126 9.71 8.46 0.60
N ALA A 127 8.98 9.03 -0.36
CA ALA A 127 7.73 8.49 -0.85
C ALA A 127 7.93 7.18 -1.66
N ALA A 128 6.84 6.49 -1.90
CA ALA A 128 6.83 5.27 -2.70
C ALA A 128 7.18 5.55 -4.17
N SER A 129 6.73 6.68 -4.71
CA SER A 129 6.99 7.14 -6.06
C SER A 129 7.33 8.64 -6.08
N ALA A 130 7.95 9.13 -7.15
CA ALA A 130 8.15 10.56 -7.33
C ALA A 130 6.81 11.29 -7.55
N GLY A 131 5.82 10.60 -8.13
CA GLY A 131 4.45 11.10 -8.26
C GLY A 131 3.82 11.38 -6.90
N LEU A 132 3.94 10.46 -5.95
CA LEU A 132 3.44 10.63 -4.58
C LEU A 132 4.20 11.74 -3.83
N ALA A 133 5.53 11.83 -4.00
CA ALA A 133 6.30 12.93 -3.43
C ALA A 133 5.82 14.30 -3.95
N ARG A 134 5.57 14.41 -5.26
CA ARG A 134 5.01 15.64 -5.88
C ARG A 134 3.60 15.95 -5.38
N HIS A 135 2.76 14.93 -5.18
CA HIS A 135 1.43 15.10 -4.61
C HIS A 135 1.50 15.72 -3.22
N PHE A 136 2.30 15.17 -2.32
CA PHE A 136 2.51 15.74 -0.98
C PHE A 136 3.10 17.15 -1.03
N ALA A 137 4.09 17.38 -1.89
CA ALA A 137 4.69 18.71 -2.03
C ALA A 137 3.67 19.76 -2.51
N SER A 138 2.81 19.40 -3.46
CA SER A 138 1.75 20.28 -3.96
C SER A 138 0.74 20.61 -2.85
N ALA A 139 0.31 19.60 -2.10
CA ALA A 139 -0.59 19.78 -0.97
C ALA A 139 0.04 20.69 0.11
N LEU A 140 1.29 20.43 0.50
CA LEU A 140 1.98 21.25 1.49
C LEU A 140 2.21 22.69 1.02
N ARG A 141 2.62 22.90 -0.23
CA ARG A 141 2.77 24.26 -0.80
C ARG A 141 1.45 25.04 -0.79
N ARG A 142 0.31 24.34 -1.04
CA ARG A 142 -1.02 24.95 -0.92
C ARG A 142 -1.29 25.35 0.54
N LEU A 143 -1.04 24.45 1.50
CA LEU A 143 -1.32 24.70 2.91
C LEU A 143 -0.44 25.82 3.51
N VAL A 144 0.85 25.89 3.13
CA VAL A 144 1.76 26.96 3.59
C VAL A 144 1.24 28.35 3.22
N LYS A 145 0.58 28.50 2.07
CA LYS A 145 0.05 29.78 1.58
C LYS A 145 -1.27 30.20 2.25
N LEU A 146 -1.92 29.31 2.98
CA LEU A 146 -3.24 29.54 3.59
C LEU A 146 -3.10 30.03 5.04
N GLY A 147 -4.06 30.79 5.51
CA GLY A 147 -4.23 31.10 6.94
C GLY A 147 -4.77 29.89 7.72
N SER A 148 -4.62 29.88 9.04
CA SER A 148 -4.98 28.74 9.91
C SER A 148 -6.41 28.23 9.71
N ALA A 149 -7.42 29.09 9.63
CA ALA A 149 -8.80 28.71 9.40
C ALA A 149 -9.00 28.03 8.02
N GLN A 150 -8.35 28.56 6.97
CA GLN A 150 -8.40 27.99 5.62
C GLN A 150 -7.64 26.67 5.54
N ARG A 151 -6.55 26.53 6.29
CA ARG A 151 -5.80 25.25 6.39
C ARG A 151 -6.67 24.14 6.96
N ALA A 152 -7.49 24.44 8.00
CA ALA A 152 -8.40 23.46 8.58
C ALA A 152 -9.40 22.90 7.55
N VAL A 153 -9.96 23.78 6.71
CA VAL A 153 -10.88 23.38 5.63
C VAL A 153 -10.13 22.57 4.55
N ALA A 154 -9.00 23.10 4.07
CA ALA A 154 -8.21 22.43 3.04
C ALA A 154 -7.69 21.05 3.47
N THR A 155 -7.33 20.88 4.75
CA THR A 155 -6.92 19.58 5.29
C THR A 155 -8.09 18.60 5.33
N ALA A 156 -9.28 19.05 5.71
CA ALA A 156 -10.48 18.23 5.67
C ALA A 156 -10.82 17.77 4.23
N GLU A 157 -10.74 18.68 3.25
CA GLU A 157 -10.91 18.35 1.83
C GLU A 157 -9.91 17.29 1.36
N LEU A 158 -8.63 17.41 1.73
CA LEU A 158 -7.60 16.43 1.40
C LEU A 158 -7.93 15.06 1.99
N VAL A 159 -8.32 14.99 3.27
CA VAL A 159 -8.73 13.73 3.91
C VAL A 159 -9.93 13.10 3.19
N HIS A 160 -10.96 13.90 2.89
CA HIS A 160 -12.14 13.41 2.15
C HIS A 160 -11.77 12.89 0.76
N ALA A 161 -10.88 13.59 0.03
CA ALA A 161 -10.43 13.15 -1.29
C ALA A 161 -9.70 11.78 -1.23
N THR A 162 -8.99 11.49 -0.14
CA THR A 162 -8.34 10.17 0.03
C THR A 162 -9.33 9.04 0.27
N LEU A 163 -10.55 9.34 0.75
CA LEU A 163 -11.60 8.38 1.08
C LEU A 163 -12.64 8.18 -0.05
N ASP A 164 -12.45 8.82 -1.20
CA ASP A 164 -13.38 8.74 -2.32
C ASP A 164 -13.28 7.40 -3.07
N ALA A 165 -14.17 6.47 -2.74
CA ALA A 165 -14.24 5.15 -3.38
C ALA A 165 -14.70 5.23 -4.86
N ARG A 166 -15.49 6.26 -5.24
CA ARG A 166 -15.91 6.44 -6.64
C ARG A 166 -14.73 6.85 -7.52
N ALA A 167 -13.89 7.75 -7.01
CA ALA A 167 -12.66 8.14 -7.70
C ALA A 167 -11.68 6.94 -7.85
N VAL A 168 -11.61 6.06 -6.84
CA VAL A 168 -10.86 4.79 -6.94
C VAL A 168 -11.38 3.93 -8.08
N GLU A 169 -12.70 3.73 -8.17
CA GLU A 169 -13.32 2.92 -9.22
C GLU A 169 -13.11 3.51 -10.62
N GLN A 170 -13.27 4.82 -10.78
CA GLN A 170 -13.03 5.52 -12.05
C GLN A 170 -11.59 5.31 -12.54
N ARG A 171 -10.59 5.54 -11.67
CA ARG A 171 -9.18 5.32 -12.01
C ARG A 171 -8.88 3.86 -12.35
N TRP A 172 -9.54 2.91 -11.68
CA TRP A 172 -9.42 1.50 -12.02
C TRP A 172 -9.95 1.18 -13.41
N GLN A 173 -11.09 1.74 -13.80
CA GLN A 173 -11.65 1.55 -15.13
C GLN A 173 -10.71 2.12 -16.22
N GLU A 174 -10.13 3.29 -15.99
CA GLU A 174 -9.12 3.86 -16.88
C GLU A 174 -7.89 2.95 -17.01
N LEU A 175 -7.35 2.48 -15.89
CA LEU A 175 -6.23 1.53 -15.91
C LEU A 175 -6.58 0.27 -16.71
N ARG A 176 -7.73 -0.34 -16.43
CA ARG A 176 -8.17 -1.57 -17.13
C ARG A 176 -8.21 -1.38 -18.64
N LYS A 177 -8.69 -0.25 -19.10
CA LYS A 177 -8.79 0.09 -20.53
C LYS A 177 -7.39 0.26 -21.14
N LEU A 178 -6.53 1.05 -20.51
CA LEU A 178 -5.21 1.40 -21.06
C LEU A 178 -4.17 0.29 -20.89
N ALA A 179 -4.21 -0.44 -19.79
CA ALA A 179 -3.21 -1.46 -19.46
C ALA A 179 -3.59 -2.88 -19.92
N ARG A 180 -4.74 -3.06 -20.59
CA ARG A 180 -5.16 -4.38 -21.12
C ARG A 180 -4.09 -5.04 -21.98
N PRO A 181 -3.47 -4.38 -22.99
CA PRO A 181 -2.42 -5.01 -23.80
C PRO A 181 -1.18 -5.36 -22.97
N VAL A 182 -0.79 -4.53 -22.02
CA VAL A 182 0.35 -4.79 -21.11
C VAL A 182 0.10 -6.07 -20.30
N ARG A 183 -1.12 -6.25 -19.79
CA ARG A 183 -1.51 -7.43 -19.02
C ARG A 183 -1.49 -8.70 -19.89
N LEU A 184 -2.04 -8.63 -21.11
CA LEU A 184 -2.06 -9.76 -22.01
C LEU A 184 -0.65 -10.19 -22.41
N LEU A 185 0.23 -9.23 -22.75
CA LEU A 185 1.62 -9.52 -23.10
C LEU A 185 2.42 -10.05 -21.92
N GLY A 186 2.23 -9.51 -20.71
CA GLY A 186 2.86 -10.03 -19.49
C GLY A 186 2.46 -11.49 -19.21
N ASN A 187 1.17 -11.81 -19.37
CA ASN A 187 0.70 -13.19 -19.25
C ASN A 187 1.23 -14.10 -20.36
N ALA A 188 1.29 -13.60 -21.61
CA ALA A 188 1.87 -14.34 -22.72
C ALA A 188 3.36 -14.63 -22.48
N LEU A 189 4.10 -13.66 -21.94
CA LEU A 189 5.51 -13.85 -21.58
C LEU A 189 5.68 -14.88 -20.46
N PHE A 190 4.78 -14.89 -19.47
CA PHE A 190 4.80 -15.92 -18.42
C PHE A 190 4.61 -17.31 -19.02
N VAL A 191 3.58 -17.51 -19.86
CA VAL A 191 3.35 -18.79 -20.54
C VAL A 191 4.53 -19.14 -21.43
N TYR A 192 5.09 -18.14 -22.13
CA TYR A 192 6.26 -18.35 -22.97
C TYR A 192 7.46 -18.89 -22.18
N LEU A 193 7.81 -18.27 -21.04
CA LEU A 193 8.98 -18.66 -20.25
C LEU A 193 8.77 -19.93 -19.42
N PHE A 194 7.58 -20.16 -18.88
CA PHE A 194 7.34 -21.25 -17.94
C PHE A 194 6.71 -22.50 -18.58
N VAL A 195 6.16 -22.38 -19.78
CA VAL A 195 5.53 -23.51 -20.48
C VAL A 195 6.19 -23.76 -21.82
N PHE A 196 6.20 -22.75 -22.71
CA PHE A 196 6.66 -22.93 -24.09
C PHE A 196 8.16 -23.17 -24.17
N ALA A 197 8.99 -22.35 -23.52
CA ALA A 197 10.45 -22.47 -23.60
C ALA A 197 10.95 -23.82 -23.02
N PRO A 198 10.52 -24.28 -21.82
CA PRO A 198 10.89 -25.59 -21.32
C PRO A 198 10.44 -26.74 -22.25
N GLY A 199 9.22 -26.65 -22.80
CA GLY A 199 8.71 -27.65 -23.73
C GLY A 199 9.50 -27.71 -25.03
N LEU A 200 9.88 -26.56 -25.58
CA LEU A 200 10.69 -26.50 -26.81
C LEU A 200 12.11 -27.06 -26.59
N ILE A 201 12.73 -26.71 -25.46
CA ILE A 201 14.06 -27.23 -25.08
C ILE A 201 14.01 -28.74 -24.86
N TRP A 202 12.92 -29.23 -24.27
CA TRP A 202 12.72 -30.69 -24.09
C TRP A 202 12.69 -31.43 -25.43
N GLN A 203 12.02 -30.88 -26.43
CA GLN A 203 11.85 -31.54 -27.74
C GLN A 203 13.07 -31.41 -28.65
N LEU A 204 13.65 -30.18 -28.72
CA LEU A 204 14.68 -29.84 -29.73
C LEU A 204 16.09 -29.73 -29.15
N GLY A 205 16.22 -29.80 -27.82
CA GLY A 205 17.47 -29.52 -27.12
C GLY A 205 17.81 -28.01 -27.09
N PHE A 206 18.70 -27.65 -26.17
CA PHE A 206 19.03 -26.26 -25.91
C PHE A 206 19.72 -25.57 -27.09
N LYS A 207 20.64 -26.27 -27.77
CA LYS A 207 21.46 -25.66 -28.84
C LYS A 207 20.64 -25.26 -30.07
N LEU A 208 19.57 -25.96 -30.39
CA LEU A 208 18.76 -25.71 -31.59
C LEU A 208 17.64 -24.68 -31.35
N SER A 209 17.18 -24.54 -30.09
CA SER A 209 16.02 -23.73 -29.75
C SER A 209 16.35 -22.31 -29.25
N TRP A 210 17.55 -22.11 -28.74
CA TRP A 210 17.85 -20.87 -27.96
C TRP A 210 17.75 -19.57 -28.76
N VAL A 211 18.14 -19.57 -30.06
CA VAL A 211 18.07 -18.34 -30.90
C VAL A 211 16.62 -17.94 -31.11
N GLY A 212 15.74 -18.90 -31.45
CA GLY A 212 14.30 -18.65 -31.59
C GLY A 212 13.67 -18.18 -30.27
N LEU A 213 14.10 -18.74 -29.14
CA LEU A 213 13.64 -18.36 -27.82
C LEU A 213 14.08 -16.93 -27.48
N LEU A 214 15.28 -16.53 -27.79
CA LEU A 214 15.74 -15.15 -27.57
C LEU A 214 14.99 -14.14 -28.44
N ILE A 215 14.73 -14.45 -29.71
CA ILE A 215 13.96 -13.58 -30.60
C ILE A 215 12.54 -13.41 -30.07
N GLY A 216 11.88 -14.49 -29.69
CA GLY A 216 10.53 -14.42 -29.09
C GLY A 216 10.48 -13.65 -27.77
N LEU A 217 11.47 -13.87 -26.91
CA LEU A 217 11.62 -13.15 -25.65
C LEU A 217 11.79 -11.64 -25.90
N PHE A 218 12.70 -11.27 -26.78
CA PHE A 218 12.95 -9.87 -27.15
C PHE A 218 11.72 -9.20 -27.77
N ALA A 219 11.01 -9.90 -28.66
CA ALA A 219 9.78 -9.39 -29.26
C ALA A 219 8.70 -9.12 -28.21
N LEU A 220 8.47 -10.06 -27.27
CA LEU A 220 7.47 -9.91 -26.21
C LEU A 220 7.82 -8.82 -25.22
N THR A 221 9.08 -8.73 -24.77
CA THR A 221 9.52 -7.69 -23.83
C THR A 221 9.45 -6.30 -24.46
N THR A 222 9.91 -6.16 -25.73
CA THR A 222 9.84 -4.89 -26.46
C THR A 222 8.40 -4.46 -26.70
N ALA A 223 7.54 -5.35 -27.16
CA ALA A 223 6.11 -5.05 -27.31
C ALA A 223 5.48 -4.60 -26.01
N THR A 224 5.76 -5.30 -24.91
CA THR A 224 5.26 -4.92 -23.58
C THR A 224 5.76 -3.55 -23.16
N ALA A 225 7.04 -3.24 -23.37
CA ALA A 225 7.64 -1.94 -23.05
C ALA A 225 6.98 -0.79 -23.84
N VAL A 226 6.69 -0.99 -25.12
CA VAL A 226 5.99 0.01 -25.97
C VAL A 226 4.60 0.30 -25.43
N PHE A 227 3.79 -0.74 -25.17
CA PHE A 227 2.44 -0.54 -24.63
C PHE A 227 2.46 0.00 -23.21
N PHE A 228 3.43 -0.40 -22.39
CA PHE A 228 3.64 0.16 -21.06
C PHE A 228 3.95 1.66 -21.14
N CYS A 229 4.89 2.07 -21.99
CA CYS A 229 5.25 3.48 -22.17
C CYS A 229 4.04 4.34 -22.57
N ARG A 230 3.21 3.84 -23.50
CA ARG A 230 1.97 4.52 -23.93
C ARG A 230 0.97 4.65 -22.77
N ALA A 231 0.70 3.55 -22.05
CA ALA A 231 -0.21 3.55 -20.92
C ALA A 231 0.29 4.45 -19.79
N HIS A 232 1.58 4.37 -19.46
CA HIS A 232 2.21 5.19 -18.42
C HIS A 232 2.14 6.69 -18.76
N ARG A 233 2.38 7.07 -20.01
CA ARG A 233 2.28 8.45 -20.46
C ARG A 233 0.88 9.04 -20.25
N THR A 234 -0.16 8.26 -20.50
CA THR A 234 -1.55 8.70 -20.32
C THR A 234 -1.94 8.74 -18.84
N LEU A 235 -1.57 7.73 -18.05
CA LEU A 235 -1.94 7.65 -16.63
C LEU A 235 -1.12 8.60 -15.75
N TYR A 236 0.14 8.84 -16.11
CA TYR A 236 1.11 9.60 -15.30
C TYR A 236 1.87 10.62 -16.14
N PRO A 237 1.22 11.65 -16.70
CA PRO A 237 1.85 12.59 -17.64
C PRO A 237 3.05 13.33 -17.04
N GLN A 238 3.03 13.55 -15.72
CA GLN A 238 4.09 14.29 -15.02
C GLN A 238 5.27 13.40 -14.52
N ALA A 239 5.24 12.09 -14.79
CA ALA A 239 6.24 11.14 -14.30
C ALA A 239 7.20 10.68 -15.41
N GLU A 240 7.81 11.63 -16.13
CA GLU A 240 8.62 11.34 -17.31
C GLU A 240 9.90 10.55 -17.00
N ASP A 241 10.64 10.94 -15.97
CA ASP A 241 11.86 10.25 -15.54
C ASP A 241 11.58 8.80 -15.10
N GLU A 242 10.49 8.61 -14.37
CA GLU A 242 10.06 7.26 -13.93
C GLU A 242 9.62 6.42 -15.14
N ARG A 243 8.94 7.03 -16.12
CA ARG A 243 8.50 6.35 -17.35
C ARG A 243 9.69 5.78 -18.11
N PHE A 244 10.73 6.58 -18.32
CA PHE A 244 11.92 6.12 -19.04
C PHE A 244 12.59 4.94 -18.33
N THR A 245 12.86 5.07 -17.03
CA THR A 245 13.49 4.03 -16.21
C THR A 245 12.67 2.74 -16.20
N HIS A 246 11.37 2.83 -15.99
CA HIS A 246 10.49 1.66 -15.98
C HIS A 246 10.40 1.01 -17.36
N THR A 247 10.27 1.80 -18.43
CA THR A 247 10.21 1.26 -19.80
C THR A 247 11.49 0.50 -20.15
N LEU A 248 12.66 1.07 -19.81
CA LEU A 248 13.95 0.41 -20.03
C LEU A 248 14.07 -0.89 -19.22
N THR A 249 13.70 -0.85 -17.95
CA THR A 249 13.72 -2.04 -17.08
C THR A 249 12.79 -3.14 -17.63
N ILE A 250 11.59 -2.77 -18.09
CA ILE A 250 10.64 -3.72 -18.70
C ILE A 250 11.20 -4.30 -20.01
N ALA A 251 11.88 -3.50 -20.82
CA ALA A 251 12.47 -4.01 -22.07
C ALA A 251 13.63 -5.00 -21.83
N LEU A 252 14.39 -4.82 -20.76
CA LEU A 252 15.61 -5.60 -20.50
C LEU A 252 15.45 -6.73 -19.48
N ALA A 253 14.46 -6.65 -18.60
CA ALA A 253 14.26 -7.62 -17.51
C ALA A 253 12.97 -8.40 -17.66
N PRO A 254 13.00 -9.63 -18.23
CA PRO A 254 11.80 -10.43 -18.50
C PRO A 254 10.92 -10.69 -17.26
N MET A 255 11.52 -10.85 -16.10
CA MET A 255 10.76 -11.06 -14.84
C MET A 255 9.93 -9.82 -14.49
N THR A 256 10.52 -8.62 -14.60
CA THR A 256 9.82 -7.35 -14.42
C THR A 256 8.77 -7.12 -15.51
N THR A 257 9.04 -7.56 -16.74
CA THR A 257 8.09 -7.45 -17.86
C THR A 257 6.80 -8.23 -17.59
N MET A 258 6.88 -9.42 -17.02
CA MET A 258 5.69 -10.18 -16.60
C MET A 258 4.84 -9.43 -15.58
N ARG A 259 5.46 -8.55 -14.79
CA ARG A 259 4.82 -7.72 -13.76
C ARG A 259 4.56 -6.27 -14.20
N ALA A 260 4.73 -5.96 -15.49
CA ALA A 260 4.56 -4.60 -16.01
C ALA A 260 3.18 -3.99 -15.71
N HIS A 261 2.12 -4.82 -15.71
CA HIS A 261 0.78 -4.37 -15.31
C HIS A 261 0.75 -3.88 -13.87
N ASP A 262 1.43 -4.56 -12.94
CA ASP A 262 1.48 -4.15 -11.54
C ASP A 262 2.30 -2.87 -11.36
N ALA A 263 3.32 -2.65 -12.21
CA ALA A 263 4.06 -1.39 -12.23
C ALA A 263 3.17 -0.19 -12.60
N LEU A 264 2.18 -0.37 -13.48
CA LEU A 264 1.16 0.63 -13.77
C LEU A 264 0.14 0.80 -12.65
N SER A 265 -0.30 -0.29 -12.05
CA SER A 265 -1.38 -0.26 -11.05
C SER A 265 -0.93 0.27 -9.69
N ARG A 266 0.33 0.09 -9.32
CA ARG A 266 0.87 0.41 -8.01
C ARG A 266 0.80 1.90 -7.64
N PRO A 267 1.23 2.87 -8.50
CA PRO A 267 1.12 4.28 -8.16
C PRO A 267 -0.32 4.80 -8.17
N LEU A 268 -1.26 4.07 -8.77
CA LEU A 268 -2.62 4.52 -9.02
C LEU A 268 -3.39 4.83 -7.73
N PHE A 269 -3.18 4.03 -6.68
CA PHE A 269 -3.91 4.11 -5.42
C PHE A 269 -3.06 4.58 -4.24
N GLU A 270 -1.82 5.01 -4.48
CA GLU A 270 -0.92 5.48 -3.42
C GLU A 270 -1.47 6.71 -2.67
N THR A 271 -2.33 7.50 -3.31
CA THR A 271 -2.95 8.70 -2.72
C THR A 271 -4.29 8.42 -2.05
N PHE A 272 -4.82 7.20 -2.14
CA PHE A 272 -6.09 6.85 -1.52
C PHE A 272 -5.90 6.08 -0.21
N HIS A 273 -6.80 6.33 0.73
CA HIS A 273 -6.85 5.57 1.97
C HIS A 273 -7.24 4.12 1.66
N PRO A 274 -6.62 3.11 2.34
CA PRO A 274 -6.97 1.70 2.12
C PRO A 274 -8.46 1.39 2.21
N LEU A 275 -9.20 2.11 3.05
CA LEU A 275 -10.65 1.93 3.21
C LEU A 275 -11.43 2.28 1.93
N ALA A 276 -11.02 3.32 1.19
CA ALA A 276 -11.65 3.67 -0.09
C ALA A 276 -11.44 2.57 -1.13
N VAL A 277 -10.23 2.00 -1.18
CA VAL A 277 -9.90 0.88 -2.06
C VAL A 277 -10.66 -0.38 -1.66
N ALA A 278 -10.78 -0.65 -0.34
CA ALA A 278 -11.57 -1.75 0.19
C ALA A 278 -13.04 -1.62 -0.20
N LYS A 279 -13.62 -0.43 -0.07
CA LYS A 279 -15.03 -0.17 -0.45
C LYS A 279 -15.28 -0.40 -1.94
N ALA A 280 -14.31 -0.04 -2.79
CA ALA A 280 -14.45 -0.20 -4.23
C ALA A 280 -14.33 -1.66 -4.71
N PHE A 281 -13.60 -2.51 -4.00
CA PHE A 281 -13.23 -3.83 -4.52
C PHE A 281 -13.65 -5.03 -3.68
N LEU A 282 -13.78 -4.88 -2.37
CA LEU A 282 -14.12 -6.02 -1.51
C LEU A 282 -15.62 -6.29 -1.52
N PRO A 283 -16.01 -7.58 -1.38
CA PRO A 283 -17.39 -7.93 -1.04
C PRO A 283 -17.80 -7.27 0.29
N ASP A 284 -19.09 -6.99 0.46
CA ASP A 284 -19.60 -6.25 1.63
C ASP A 284 -19.16 -6.84 2.98
N LYS A 285 -19.14 -8.16 3.12
CA LYS A 285 -18.66 -8.82 4.34
C LYS A 285 -17.20 -8.49 4.62
N ASP A 286 -16.34 -8.70 3.63
CA ASP A 286 -14.90 -8.47 3.75
C ASP A 286 -14.59 -6.99 3.95
N PHE A 287 -15.38 -6.10 3.31
CA PHE A 287 -15.29 -4.66 3.52
C PHE A 287 -15.66 -4.29 4.96
N ARG A 288 -16.75 -4.81 5.51
CA ARG A 288 -17.15 -4.56 6.90
C ARG A 288 -16.09 -5.03 7.89
N ASP A 289 -15.51 -6.20 7.68
CA ASP A 289 -14.43 -6.74 8.52
C ASP A 289 -13.16 -5.88 8.42
N PHE A 290 -12.86 -5.35 7.23
CA PHE A 290 -11.75 -4.44 7.02
C PHE A 290 -12.00 -3.08 7.69
N ALA A 291 -13.18 -2.50 7.50
CA ALA A 291 -13.59 -1.23 8.07
C ALA A 291 -13.59 -1.27 9.60
N ARG A 292 -14.10 -2.37 10.20
CA ARG A 292 -14.03 -2.60 11.65
C ARG A 292 -12.59 -2.50 12.16
N ARG A 293 -11.66 -3.18 11.51
CA ARG A 293 -10.24 -3.13 11.93
C ARG A 293 -9.67 -1.72 11.83
N VAL A 294 -9.95 -1.00 10.75
CA VAL A 294 -9.50 0.39 10.59
C VAL A 294 -10.07 1.30 11.68
N LEU A 295 -11.37 1.18 11.98
CA LEU A 295 -12.01 1.97 13.05
C LEU A 295 -11.44 1.64 14.43
N LEU A 296 -11.27 0.36 14.74
CA LEU A 296 -10.70 -0.05 16.02
C LEU A 296 -9.26 0.43 16.17
N ASP A 297 -8.46 0.44 15.09
CA ASP A 297 -7.13 1.01 15.09
C ASP A 297 -7.12 2.55 15.33
N LEU A 298 -8.09 3.25 14.77
CA LEU A 298 -8.22 4.71 14.98
C LEU A 298 -8.72 5.05 16.39
N ARG A 299 -9.70 4.30 16.91
CA ARG A 299 -10.27 4.50 18.25
C ARG A 299 -9.33 4.06 19.38
N HIS A 300 -8.56 3.00 19.16
CA HIS A 300 -7.69 2.36 20.16
C HIS A 300 -6.26 2.19 19.60
N PRO A 301 -5.50 3.27 19.47
CA PRO A 301 -4.12 3.19 19.00
C PRO A 301 -3.25 2.38 19.97
N ALA A 302 -2.38 1.54 19.46
CA ALA A 302 -1.52 0.66 20.26
C ALA A 302 -0.51 1.41 21.15
N GLN A 303 -0.11 2.61 20.73
CA GLN A 303 0.80 3.49 21.46
C GLN A 303 0.56 4.94 21.00
N PRO A 304 0.87 5.95 21.80
CA PRO A 304 1.02 7.29 21.26
C PRO A 304 2.07 7.21 20.14
N VAL A 305 1.63 7.52 18.91
CA VAL A 305 2.49 7.37 17.72
C VAL A 305 3.59 8.43 17.78
N CYS A 306 3.29 9.60 18.36
CA CYS A 306 4.23 10.69 18.57
C CYS A 306 4.91 10.57 19.95
N SER A 307 6.21 10.27 19.93
CA SER A 307 7.06 10.27 21.13
C SER A 307 7.67 11.63 21.44
N SER A 308 7.39 12.64 20.59
CA SER A 308 7.93 13.98 20.73
C SER A 308 7.57 14.62 22.07
N ALA A 309 8.54 15.27 22.70
CA ALA A 309 8.31 16.10 23.87
C ALA A 309 7.52 17.38 23.54
N ASP A 310 7.51 17.81 22.26
CA ASP A 310 6.79 19.00 21.82
C ASP A 310 5.26 18.78 21.90
N PRO A 311 4.55 19.57 22.74
CA PRO A 311 3.10 19.46 22.89
C PRO A 311 2.34 19.78 21.61
N VAL A 312 2.88 20.65 20.74
CA VAL A 312 2.24 21.02 19.47
C VAL A 312 2.32 19.85 18.46
N ALA A 313 3.45 19.11 18.43
CA ALA A 313 3.59 17.92 17.63
C ALA A 313 2.57 16.84 18.04
N ARG A 314 2.42 16.60 19.34
CA ARG A 314 1.41 15.66 19.86
C ARG A 314 -0.02 16.09 19.56
N ALA A 315 -0.32 17.38 19.72
CA ALA A 315 -1.63 17.94 19.37
C ALA A 315 -1.91 17.80 17.86
N THR A 316 -0.90 17.98 17.01
CA THR A 316 -1.01 17.81 15.57
C THR A 316 -1.36 16.38 15.19
N GLU A 317 -0.71 15.39 15.81
CA GLU A 317 -1.05 13.99 15.58
C GLU A 317 -2.48 13.66 16.00
N LEU A 318 -2.86 14.07 17.21
CA LEU A 318 -4.20 13.85 17.74
C LEU A 318 -5.26 14.51 16.85
N HIS A 319 -5.03 15.74 16.40
CA HIS A 319 -5.91 16.45 15.48
C HIS A 319 -6.07 15.69 14.15
N ALA A 320 -4.96 15.29 13.53
CA ALA A 320 -4.99 14.56 12.26
C ALA A 320 -5.75 13.22 12.38
N ARG A 321 -5.52 12.49 13.48
CA ARG A 321 -6.22 11.24 13.78
C ARG A 321 -7.71 11.44 13.98
N THR A 322 -8.11 12.42 14.78
CA THR A 322 -9.53 12.71 15.03
C THR A 322 -10.24 13.10 13.73
N LYS A 323 -9.60 13.91 12.89
CA LYS A 323 -10.14 14.29 11.58
C LYS A 323 -10.30 13.08 10.66
N LEU A 324 -9.30 12.20 10.61
CA LEU A 324 -9.38 10.97 9.83
C LEU A 324 -10.48 10.04 10.36
N GLN A 325 -10.57 9.86 11.69
CA GLN A 325 -11.64 9.05 12.30
C GLN A 325 -13.03 9.58 11.92
N THR A 326 -13.27 10.87 12.09
CA THR A 326 -14.54 11.52 11.73
C THR A 326 -14.86 11.33 10.23
N ALA A 327 -13.87 11.48 9.35
CA ALA A 327 -14.06 11.31 7.91
C ALA A 327 -14.39 9.84 7.55
N VAL A 328 -13.73 8.87 8.20
CA VAL A 328 -14.00 7.44 8.05
C VAL A 328 -15.41 7.09 8.53
N GLU A 329 -15.82 7.58 9.71
CA GLU A 329 -17.17 7.36 10.24
C GLU A 329 -18.24 7.95 9.32
N ASN A 330 -18.01 9.14 8.78
CA ASN A 330 -18.93 9.76 7.81
C ASN A 330 -19.01 8.97 6.50
N MET A 331 -17.87 8.49 5.99
CA MET A 331 -17.84 7.62 4.80
C MET A 331 -18.64 6.33 5.01
N LEU A 332 -18.54 5.72 6.18
CA LEU A 332 -19.28 4.50 6.52
C LEU A 332 -20.78 4.77 6.62
N LYS A 333 -21.20 5.84 7.30
CA LYS A 333 -22.61 6.26 7.40
C LYS A 333 -23.21 6.55 6.03
N GLN A 334 -22.48 7.21 5.13
CA GLN A 334 -22.90 7.42 3.73
C GLN A 334 -23.07 6.12 2.94
N GLY A 335 -22.45 5.04 3.38
CA GLY A 335 -22.56 3.69 2.81
C GLY A 335 -23.49 2.76 3.60
N ASP A 336 -24.40 3.29 4.40
CA ASP A 336 -25.35 2.54 5.24
C ASP A 336 -24.65 1.55 6.21
N VAL A 337 -23.49 1.91 6.72
CA VAL A 337 -22.74 1.14 7.71
C VAL A 337 -22.61 1.96 8.98
N GLU A 338 -23.31 1.56 10.04
CA GLU A 338 -23.24 2.24 11.33
C GLU A 338 -21.92 1.91 12.05
N PRO A 339 -21.04 2.91 12.34
CA PRO A 339 -19.75 2.68 12.98
C PRO A 339 -19.86 2.03 14.36
N GLU A 340 -20.90 2.35 15.13
CA GLU A 340 -21.12 1.81 16.49
C GLU A 340 -21.49 0.32 16.42
N GLU A 341 -22.35 -0.06 15.48
CA GLU A 341 -22.69 -1.47 15.23
C GLU A 341 -21.43 -2.28 14.83
N LEU A 342 -20.60 -1.68 13.99
CA LEU A 342 -19.40 -2.32 13.49
C LEU A 342 -18.36 -2.57 14.60
N CYS A 343 -18.28 -1.66 15.56
CA CYS A 343 -17.32 -1.68 16.67
C CYS A 343 -17.90 -2.28 17.96
N LYS A 344 -19.08 -2.90 17.92
CA LYS A 344 -19.65 -3.56 19.10
C LYS A 344 -18.64 -4.52 19.74
N PRO A 345 -18.58 -4.55 21.09
CA PRO A 345 -17.80 -5.55 21.82
C PRO A 345 -18.14 -6.96 21.36
N PRO A 346 -17.18 -7.87 21.33
CA PRO A 346 -17.47 -9.27 21.06
C PRO A 346 -18.31 -9.85 22.21
N ALA A 347 -19.19 -10.79 21.90
CA ALA A 347 -19.82 -11.61 22.95
C ALA A 347 -18.72 -12.49 23.61
N PRO A 348 -18.81 -12.77 24.93
CA PRO A 348 -17.94 -13.74 25.58
C PRO A 348 -17.99 -15.09 24.86
N LEU A 349 -16.84 -15.70 24.58
CA LEU A 349 -16.77 -17.03 23.97
C LEU A 349 -17.29 -18.12 24.93
N ASP A 350 -16.96 -17.94 26.20
CA ASP A 350 -17.41 -18.81 27.28
C ASP A 350 -17.43 -18.05 28.63
N GLU A 351 -17.90 -18.73 29.70
CA GLU A 351 -18.02 -18.16 31.06
C GLU A 351 -16.67 -17.78 31.70
N SER A 352 -15.55 -18.31 31.21
CA SER A 352 -14.23 -18.01 31.75
C SER A 352 -13.69 -16.67 31.22
N CYS A 353 -14.22 -16.16 30.11
CA CYS A 353 -13.81 -14.88 29.50
C CYS A 353 -14.26 -13.71 30.37
N ARG A 354 -13.31 -12.95 30.90
CA ARG A 354 -13.55 -11.81 31.82
C ARG A 354 -13.37 -10.44 31.16
N ALA A 355 -12.50 -10.38 30.13
CA ALA A 355 -12.21 -9.15 29.42
C ALA A 355 -11.86 -9.41 27.97
N TYR A 356 -11.85 -8.36 27.18
CA TYR A 356 -11.42 -8.39 25.79
C TYR A 356 -10.52 -7.21 25.45
N CYS A 357 -9.68 -7.36 24.43
CA CYS A 357 -8.94 -6.26 23.87
C CYS A 357 -9.84 -5.40 22.97
N PRO A 358 -9.98 -4.09 23.21
CA PRO A 358 -10.88 -3.24 22.41
C PRO A 358 -10.43 -3.08 20.95
N ARG A 359 -9.18 -3.41 20.62
CA ARG A 359 -8.63 -3.29 19.26
C ARG A 359 -8.70 -4.60 18.47
N CYS A 360 -8.17 -5.70 19.00
CA CYS A 360 -8.12 -6.98 18.27
C CYS A 360 -9.26 -7.94 18.61
N SER A 361 -10.07 -7.59 19.63
CA SER A 361 -11.18 -8.40 20.15
C SER A 361 -10.74 -9.77 20.73
N ALA A 362 -9.45 -10.00 20.95
CA ALA A 362 -8.97 -11.17 21.67
C ALA A 362 -9.53 -11.18 23.09
N GLN A 363 -9.99 -12.34 23.57
CA GLN A 363 -10.63 -12.50 24.87
C GLN A 363 -9.66 -13.11 25.88
N PHE A 364 -9.82 -12.73 27.14
CA PHE A 364 -8.92 -13.07 28.23
C PHE A 364 -9.70 -13.55 29.45
N THR A 365 -9.13 -14.49 30.18
CA THR A 365 -9.68 -15.03 31.43
C THR A 365 -9.45 -14.08 32.63
N THR A 366 -8.56 -13.10 32.49
CA THR A 366 -8.28 -12.06 33.49
C THR A 366 -9.17 -10.83 33.23
N ALA A 367 -9.72 -10.22 34.27
CA ALA A 367 -10.56 -9.03 34.15
C ALA A 367 -9.75 -7.74 33.93
N LYS A 368 -8.45 -7.75 34.27
CA LYS A 368 -7.51 -6.63 34.10
C LYS A 368 -6.22 -7.12 33.49
N GLY A 369 -5.54 -6.25 32.78
CA GLY A 369 -4.25 -6.52 32.14
C GLY A 369 -4.14 -5.78 30.83
N ASN A 370 -3.09 -6.13 30.08
CA ASN A 370 -2.78 -5.49 28.80
C ASN A 370 -2.66 -6.52 27.70
N CYS A 371 -3.13 -6.17 26.50
CA CYS A 371 -2.98 -7.02 25.32
C CYS A 371 -1.55 -6.92 24.76
N GLY A 372 -0.78 -7.99 24.84
CA GLY A 372 0.59 -8.05 24.31
C GLY A 372 0.66 -7.86 22.80
N ASP A 373 -0.29 -8.43 22.05
CA ASP A 373 -0.35 -8.33 20.58
C ASP A 373 -0.68 -6.91 20.10
N CYS A 374 -1.35 -6.10 20.93
CA CYS A 374 -1.74 -4.73 20.63
C CYS A 374 -0.81 -3.68 21.26
N GLY A 375 0.40 -4.08 21.68
CA GLY A 375 1.39 -3.13 22.21
C GLY A 375 1.07 -2.64 23.61
N GLY A 376 0.46 -3.47 24.44
CA GLY A 376 0.17 -3.12 25.84
C GLY A 376 -1.14 -2.38 26.05
N LEU A 377 -2.07 -2.45 25.10
CA LEU A 377 -3.39 -1.81 25.24
C LEU A 377 -4.18 -2.44 26.40
N GLU A 378 -4.77 -1.61 27.25
CA GLU A 378 -5.54 -2.05 28.43
C GLU A 378 -6.80 -2.84 27.99
N LEU A 379 -7.06 -3.93 28.70
CA LEU A 379 -8.23 -4.77 28.48
C LEU A 379 -9.49 -4.12 29.02
N VAL A 380 -10.60 -4.33 28.34
CA VAL A 380 -11.93 -3.89 28.76
C VAL A 380 -12.69 -5.09 29.34
N ALA A 381 -13.16 -4.98 30.59
CA ALA A 381 -13.94 -6.04 31.20
C ALA A 381 -15.30 -6.19 30.52
N PHE A 382 -15.78 -7.43 30.37
CA PHE A 382 -17.15 -7.67 29.97
C PHE A 382 -18.11 -7.16 31.03
N GLN A 383 -19.14 -6.43 30.61
CA GLN A 383 -20.22 -6.05 31.53
C GLN A 383 -20.99 -7.34 31.90
N LYS A 384 -21.10 -7.59 33.19
CA LYS A 384 -22.00 -8.66 33.66
C LYS A 384 -23.41 -8.27 33.24
N THR A 385 -23.97 -8.96 32.27
CA THR A 385 -25.40 -8.95 32.04
C THR A 385 -26.04 -9.56 33.28
N GLY A 386 -26.60 -8.68 34.12
CA GLY A 386 -27.37 -9.09 35.28
C GLY A 386 -28.66 -9.80 34.90
#